data_8f83c669b3bbcceba2f2f8c9d3ed112f
#
_entry.id   8f83c669b3bbcceba2f2f8c9d3ed112f
#
_cell.length_a   1.000
_cell.length_b   1.000
_cell.length_c   1.000
_cell.angle_alpha   90.00
_cell.angle_beta   90.00
_cell.angle_gamma   90.00
#
_symmetry.space_group_name_H-M   'P 1'
#
loop_
_entity.id
_entity.type
_entity.pdbx_description
1 polymer ?
#
loop_
_entity_poly.entity_id
_entity_poly.type
_entity_poly.pdbx_seq_one_letter_code
_entity_poly.pdbx_strand_id
1 'polypeptide(L)'
;MTTNRAEDHADPATAAEMVDWDLAVRLGSRLAGDGPVVTADEAAQAVAELRGHADRSTGLVREFTGLVAEDHTAPVLVVDRAGWVRANADAFETILTPLVDKLAEKKRPTGIARAVGSRITGAEVGTLLGFLAGKVLGQFDPFHPPYGRLLLVAPNIVHVERELHADPTDFRLWVCLHEETHRVQFTAVPWMREHLFAQMTALAETLEPTKVLDDGLKRITDALRSGPRSGSLLDLVGTPEQKEILDRVTGVMSLLEGHADVVMDGVGPSVIPSVEEIRAKFNQRRKGVGTLDRILRRVLGLDAKMAQYRDGAKFVNGVVDKVGMAEFNAVWAGAENLPSKAEIADPAAWVNRVL
;
A
#
# COMPACT_ATOMS: atom_id res chain seq x y z
N MET A 1 -45.82 42.47 -3.29
CA MET A 1 -44.50 42.24 -3.90
C MET A 1 -43.66 41.45 -2.94
N THR A 2 -43.69 40.13 -3.04
CA THR A 2 -42.96 39.19 -2.21
C THR A 2 -41.79 38.67 -3.05
N THR A 3 -40.57 39.12 -2.74
CA THR A 3 -39.34 38.65 -3.37
C THR A 3 -39.00 37.28 -2.82
N ASN A 4 -39.20 36.28 -3.70
CA ASN A 4 -38.77 34.92 -3.49
C ASN A 4 -37.24 34.89 -3.63
N ARG A 5 -36.50 34.80 -2.52
CA ARG A 5 -35.08 34.45 -2.54
C ARG A 5 -35.01 32.95 -2.80
N ALA A 6 -34.60 32.58 -4.00
CA ALA A 6 -34.14 31.23 -4.29
C ALA A 6 -32.92 30.95 -3.38
N GLU A 7 -33.09 30.08 -2.42
CA GLU A 7 -31.97 29.49 -1.67
C GLU A 7 -31.19 28.63 -2.67
N ASP A 8 -30.00 29.10 -2.96
CA ASP A 8 -29.00 28.42 -3.79
C ASP A 8 -28.53 27.19 -3.00
N HIS A 9 -29.18 26.05 -3.19
CA HIS A 9 -28.74 24.77 -2.68
C HIS A 9 -27.52 24.33 -3.50
N ALA A 10 -26.34 24.89 -3.16
CA ALA A 10 -25.10 24.37 -3.70
C ALA A 10 -24.95 22.91 -3.24
N ASP A 11 -24.84 22.00 -4.20
CA ASP A 11 -24.52 20.58 -4.00
C ASP A 11 -23.29 20.45 -3.06
N PRO A 12 -23.26 19.42 -2.18
CA PRO A 12 -22.12 19.19 -1.31
C PRO A 12 -20.84 18.99 -2.14
N ALA A 13 -19.76 19.65 -1.73
CA ALA A 13 -18.46 19.48 -2.38
C ALA A 13 -18.01 18.01 -2.26
N THR A 14 -17.70 17.38 -3.38
CA THR A 14 -17.20 16.01 -3.44
C THR A 14 -15.69 15.96 -3.30
N ALA A 15 -15.10 14.79 -3.02
CA ALA A 15 -13.64 14.60 -2.97
C ALA A 15 -12.96 15.08 -4.28
N ALA A 16 -13.66 14.97 -5.42
CA ALA A 16 -13.23 15.50 -6.71
C ALA A 16 -13.05 17.03 -6.73
N GLU A 17 -13.72 17.75 -5.83
CA GLU A 17 -13.64 19.20 -5.78
C GLU A 17 -12.51 19.74 -4.88
N MET A 18 -11.96 18.91 -3.97
CA MET A 18 -10.86 19.32 -3.08
C MET A 18 -9.48 18.94 -3.63
N VAL A 19 -9.41 17.95 -4.51
CA VAL A 19 -8.18 17.52 -5.19
C VAL A 19 -8.41 17.52 -6.69
N ASP A 20 -7.57 18.21 -7.46
CA ASP A 20 -7.53 18.09 -8.92
C ASP A 20 -6.85 16.76 -9.29
N TRP A 21 -7.64 15.67 -9.30
CA TRP A 21 -7.16 14.32 -9.60
C TRP A 21 -6.59 14.20 -11.01
N ASP A 22 -7.16 14.90 -11.98
CA ASP A 22 -6.62 14.97 -13.34
C ASP A 22 -5.23 15.58 -13.38
N LEU A 23 -5.01 16.65 -12.62
CA LEU A 23 -3.69 17.26 -12.49
C LEU A 23 -2.74 16.32 -11.77
N ALA A 24 -3.19 15.65 -10.69
CA ALA A 24 -2.40 14.68 -9.94
C ALA A 24 -1.92 13.54 -10.87
N VAL A 25 -2.80 12.96 -11.67
CA VAL A 25 -2.47 11.89 -12.62
C VAL A 25 -1.51 12.40 -13.71
N ARG A 26 -1.78 13.54 -14.33
CA ARG A 26 -0.90 14.11 -15.39
C ARG A 26 0.50 14.41 -14.87
N LEU A 27 0.60 15.07 -13.72
CA LEU A 27 1.88 15.44 -13.12
C LEU A 27 2.63 14.21 -12.61
N GLY A 28 1.94 13.33 -11.87
CA GLY A 28 2.50 12.11 -11.34
C GLY A 28 3.04 11.19 -12.43
N SER A 29 2.26 10.96 -13.49
CA SER A 29 2.69 10.15 -14.64
C SER A 29 3.94 10.72 -15.33
N ARG A 30 4.01 12.06 -15.47
CA ARG A 30 5.20 12.70 -16.04
C ARG A 30 6.44 12.57 -15.16
N LEU A 31 6.27 12.71 -13.83
CA LEU A 31 7.38 12.62 -12.87
C LEU A 31 7.85 11.18 -12.63
N ALA A 32 6.99 10.20 -12.83
CA ALA A 32 7.31 8.78 -12.67
C ALA A 32 8.35 8.29 -13.69
N GLY A 33 8.39 8.91 -14.89
CA GLY A 33 9.26 8.51 -16.00
C GLY A 33 8.92 7.12 -16.56
N ASP A 34 9.59 6.77 -17.65
CA ASP A 34 9.25 5.55 -18.40
C ASP A 34 9.88 4.26 -17.85
N GLY A 35 10.91 4.38 -17.02
CA GLY A 35 11.66 3.22 -16.49
C GLY A 35 12.91 2.90 -17.31
N PRO A 36 13.42 1.65 -17.25
CA PRO A 36 14.62 1.25 -17.98
C PRO A 36 14.36 1.20 -19.49
N VAL A 37 15.40 1.52 -20.27
CA VAL A 37 15.33 1.34 -21.73
C VAL A 37 15.36 -0.15 -22.06
N VAL A 38 14.33 -0.60 -22.78
CA VAL A 38 14.14 -1.98 -23.26
C VAL A 38 13.63 -1.95 -24.70
N THR A 39 13.82 -3.03 -25.43
CA THR A 39 13.19 -3.22 -26.73
C THR A 39 11.70 -3.56 -26.57
N ALA A 40 10.90 -3.41 -27.62
CA ALA A 40 9.50 -3.80 -27.61
C ALA A 40 9.32 -5.31 -27.31
N ASP A 41 10.21 -6.15 -27.82
CA ASP A 41 10.16 -7.60 -27.59
C ASP A 41 10.49 -7.94 -26.13
N GLU A 42 11.53 -7.33 -25.55
CA GLU A 42 11.86 -7.51 -24.11
C GLU A 42 10.69 -7.06 -23.21
N ALA A 43 10.05 -5.94 -23.54
CA ALA A 43 8.88 -5.47 -22.80
C ALA A 43 7.70 -6.45 -22.91
N ALA A 44 7.40 -6.92 -24.12
CA ALA A 44 6.34 -7.89 -24.37
C ALA A 44 6.61 -9.22 -23.64
N GLN A 45 7.85 -9.71 -23.67
CA GLN A 45 8.26 -10.91 -22.94
C GLN A 45 8.08 -10.73 -21.44
N ALA A 46 8.57 -9.63 -20.86
CA ALA A 46 8.43 -9.36 -19.43
C ALA A 46 6.96 -9.33 -18.98
N VAL A 47 6.10 -8.68 -19.76
CA VAL A 47 4.65 -8.64 -19.49
C VAL A 47 4.02 -10.03 -19.57
N ALA A 48 4.37 -10.83 -20.58
CA ALA A 48 3.86 -12.18 -20.74
C ALA A 48 4.29 -13.11 -19.59
N GLU A 49 5.56 -13.04 -19.19
CA GLU A 49 6.09 -13.81 -18.05
C GLU A 49 5.43 -13.40 -16.73
N LEU A 50 5.29 -12.09 -16.44
CA LEU A 50 4.63 -11.61 -15.22
C LEU A 50 3.17 -12.10 -15.13
N ARG A 51 2.44 -12.11 -16.24
CA ARG A 51 1.08 -12.68 -16.27
C ARG A 51 1.08 -14.17 -15.97
N GLY A 52 1.95 -14.93 -16.62
CA GLY A 52 2.08 -16.37 -16.38
C GLY A 52 2.54 -16.70 -14.96
N HIS A 53 3.46 -15.90 -14.41
CA HIS A 53 3.92 -16.07 -13.03
C HIS A 53 2.86 -15.72 -11.99
N ALA A 54 2.07 -14.68 -12.22
CA ALA A 54 0.95 -14.34 -11.34
C ALA A 54 -0.08 -15.48 -11.32
N ASP A 55 -0.44 -16.02 -12.48
CA ASP A 55 -1.35 -17.17 -12.57
C ASP A 55 -0.79 -18.41 -11.85
N ARG A 56 0.48 -18.73 -12.08
CA ARG A 56 1.19 -19.84 -11.39
C ARG A 56 1.25 -19.62 -9.87
N SER A 57 1.46 -18.39 -9.42
CA SER A 57 1.61 -18.04 -8.02
C SER A 57 0.34 -18.30 -7.21
N THR A 58 -0.85 -18.21 -7.81
CA THR A 58 -2.13 -18.52 -7.15
C THR A 58 -2.13 -19.95 -6.59
N GLY A 59 -1.72 -20.92 -7.38
CA GLY A 59 -1.63 -22.33 -6.94
C GLY A 59 -0.58 -22.53 -5.86
N LEU A 60 0.59 -21.92 -6.01
CA LEU A 60 1.70 -22.04 -5.06
C LEU A 60 1.37 -21.44 -3.69
N VAL A 61 0.77 -20.23 -3.67
CA VAL A 61 0.33 -19.58 -2.42
C VAL A 61 -0.74 -20.42 -1.72
N ARG A 62 -1.73 -20.91 -2.48
CA ARG A 62 -2.77 -21.78 -1.95
C ARG A 62 -2.22 -23.08 -1.35
N GLU A 63 -1.29 -23.73 -2.05
CA GLU A 63 -0.65 -24.97 -1.58
C GLU A 63 0.13 -24.74 -0.28
N PHE A 64 0.90 -23.65 -0.21
CA PHE A 64 1.72 -23.32 0.94
C PHE A 64 0.90 -22.87 2.14
N THR A 65 -0.11 -22.02 1.94
CA THR A 65 -0.86 -21.40 3.04
C THR A 65 -2.13 -22.16 3.44
N GLY A 66 -2.69 -22.96 2.56
CA GLY A 66 -4.03 -23.53 2.72
C GLY A 66 -5.18 -22.54 2.57
N LEU A 67 -4.88 -21.26 2.28
CA LEU A 67 -5.93 -20.26 2.04
C LEU A 67 -6.52 -20.43 0.65
N VAL A 68 -7.84 -20.45 0.58
CA VAL A 68 -8.58 -20.60 -0.68
C VAL A 68 -9.46 -19.38 -0.86
N ALA A 69 -9.19 -18.60 -1.91
CA ALA A 69 -10.09 -17.55 -2.34
C ALA A 69 -11.35 -18.19 -2.97
N GLU A 70 -12.51 -17.67 -2.63
CA GLU A 70 -13.74 -18.01 -3.32
C GLU A 70 -13.68 -17.56 -4.80
N ASP A 71 -14.67 -17.96 -5.63
CA ASP A 71 -14.66 -17.88 -7.10
C ASP A 71 -14.47 -16.47 -7.72
N HIS A 72 -14.37 -15.44 -6.90
CA HIS A 72 -14.18 -14.06 -7.33
C HIS A 72 -12.76 -13.58 -7.10
N THR A 73 -11.88 -13.89 -8.02
CA THR A 73 -10.50 -13.38 -7.97
C THR A 73 -10.41 -11.95 -8.48
N ALA A 74 -9.76 -11.08 -7.69
CA ALA A 74 -9.39 -9.74 -8.14
C ALA A 74 -8.49 -9.83 -9.40
N PRO A 75 -8.67 -8.95 -10.42
CA PRO A 75 -7.89 -9.00 -11.64
C PRO A 75 -6.41 -8.70 -11.37
N VAL A 76 -5.52 -9.35 -12.13
CA VAL A 76 -4.09 -9.05 -12.17
C VAL A 76 -3.80 -8.14 -13.36
N LEU A 77 -3.25 -6.98 -13.12
CA LEU A 77 -2.91 -5.97 -14.11
C LEU A 77 -1.40 -5.74 -14.13
N VAL A 78 -0.75 -6.03 -15.24
CA VAL A 78 0.64 -5.64 -15.49
C VAL A 78 0.61 -4.25 -16.10
N VAL A 79 1.18 -3.28 -15.38
CA VAL A 79 1.09 -1.86 -15.67
C VAL A 79 2.46 -1.20 -15.82
N ASP A 80 2.49 -0.05 -16.48
CA ASP A 80 3.59 0.89 -16.41
C ASP A 80 3.46 1.81 -15.17
N ARG A 81 4.42 2.70 -14.97
CA ARG A 81 4.40 3.64 -13.85
C ARG A 81 3.22 4.62 -13.91
N ALA A 82 2.84 5.05 -15.11
CA ALA A 82 1.71 5.94 -15.30
C ALA A 82 0.37 5.24 -14.99
N GLY A 83 0.25 3.96 -15.35
CA GLY A 83 -0.88 3.12 -14.98
C GLY A 83 -1.00 2.93 -13.47
N TRP A 84 0.14 2.73 -12.78
CA TRP A 84 0.16 2.67 -11.32
C TRP A 84 -0.25 4.01 -10.67
N VAL A 85 0.23 5.15 -11.19
CA VAL A 85 -0.19 6.49 -10.71
C VAL A 85 -1.70 6.65 -10.83
N ARG A 86 -2.28 6.32 -11.98
CA ARG A 86 -3.73 6.42 -12.22
C ARG A 86 -4.50 5.53 -11.25
N ALA A 87 -4.08 4.27 -11.12
CA ALA A 87 -4.73 3.32 -10.22
C ALA A 87 -4.74 3.81 -8.76
N ASN A 88 -3.65 4.42 -8.30
CA ASN A 88 -3.57 4.95 -6.94
C ASN A 88 -4.31 6.27 -6.75
N ALA A 89 -4.40 7.12 -7.78
CA ALA A 89 -5.26 8.30 -7.74
C ALA A 89 -6.73 7.90 -7.55
N ASP A 90 -7.22 6.90 -8.32
CA ASP A 90 -8.58 6.35 -8.18
C ASP A 90 -8.83 5.77 -6.77
N ALA A 91 -7.84 5.03 -6.22
CA ALA A 91 -7.94 4.45 -4.88
C ALA A 91 -7.99 5.54 -3.80
N PHE A 92 -7.12 6.56 -3.89
CA PHE A 92 -7.12 7.67 -2.94
C PHE A 92 -8.41 8.51 -3.02
N GLU A 93 -8.95 8.74 -4.21
CA GLU A 93 -10.24 9.39 -4.36
C GLU A 93 -11.34 8.62 -3.61
N THR A 94 -11.39 7.30 -3.80
CA THR A 94 -12.35 6.41 -3.11
C THR A 94 -12.21 6.48 -1.59
N ILE A 95 -10.97 6.42 -1.07
CA ILE A 95 -10.69 6.41 0.36
C ILE A 95 -10.94 7.78 1.01
N LEU A 96 -10.62 8.87 0.31
CA LEU A 96 -10.74 10.22 0.84
C LEU A 96 -12.16 10.79 0.72
N THR A 97 -13.02 10.24 -0.14
CA THR A 97 -14.39 10.73 -0.32
C THR A 97 -15.17 10.87 1.01
N PRO A 98 -15.24 9.87 1.90
CA PRO A 98 -15.98 10.02 3.16
C PRO A 98 -15.39 11.10 4.09
N LEU A 99 -14.06 11.29 4.06
CA LEU A 99 -13.38 12.32 4.85
C LEU A 99 -13.71 13.71 4.33
N VAL A 100 -13.72 13.87 3.02
CA VAL A 100 -13.98 15.15 2.35
C VAL A 100 -15.44 15.55 2.50
N ASP A 101 -16.37 14.61 2.39
CA ASP A 101 -17.81 14.88 2.58
C ASP A 101 -18.07 15.43 3.99
N LYS A 102 -17.44 14.85 5.00
CA LYS A 102 -17.50 15.32 6.39
C LYS A 102 -16.87 16.70 6.60
N LEU A 103 -15.82 17.03 5.82
CA LEU A 103 -15.19 18.34 5.79
C LEU A 103 -16.09 19.41 5.18
N ALA A 104 -16.73 19.07 4.08
CA ALA A 104 -17.64 19.96 3.36
C ALA A 104 -18.83 20.39 4.21
N GLU A 105 -19.27 19.55 5.16
CA GLU A 105 -20.31 19.89 6.13
C GLU A 105 -19.88 21.02 7.11
N LYS A 106 -18.58 21.10 7.46
CA LYS A 106 -18.08 22.03 8.47
C LYS A 106 -17.58 23.37 7.90
N LYS A 107 -17.00 23.38 6.70
CA LYS A 107 -16.43 24.60 6.10
C LYS A 107 -16.31 24.45 4.58
N ARG A 108 -17.02 25.27 3.81
CA ARG A 108 -16.97 25.28 2.34
C ARG A 108 -16.08 26.39 1.84
N PRO A 109 -14.90 26.14 1.30
CA PRO A 109 -14.22 27.13 0.47
C PRO A 109 -15.03 27.34 -0.82
N THR A 110 -15.23 28.60 -1.23
CA THR A 110 -16.03 28.93 -2.42
C THR A 110 -15.19 29.63 -3.48
N GLY A 111 -15.59 29.49 -4.74
CA GLY A 111 -15.05 30.26 -5.86
C GLY A 111 -13.56 30.00 -6.15
N ILE A 112 -12.82 31.09 -6.41
CA ILE A 112 -11.41 31.04 -6.82
C ILE A 112 -10.52 30.37 -5.78
N ALA A 113 -10.76 30.58 -4.48
CA ALA A 113 -9.96 29.94 -3.41
C ALA A 113 -10.05 28.41 -3.46
N ARG A 114 -11.22 27.84 -3.78
CA ARG A 114 -11.43 26.39 -3.96
C ARG A 114 -10.65 25.88 -5.19
N ALA A 115 -10.77 26.54 -6.33
CA ALA A 115 -10.11 26.13 -7.57
C ALA A 115 -8.57 26.19 -7.47
N VAL A 116 -8.02 27.16 -6.75
CA VAL A 116 -6.58 27.26 -6.52
C VAL A 116 -6.14 26.19 -5.51
N GLY A 117 -6.89 25.98 -4.42
CA GLY A 117 -6.60 24.98 -3.40
C GLY A 117 -6.58 23.57 -3.99
N SER A 118 -7.60 23.17 -4.76
CA SER A 118 -7.67 21.83 -5.37
C SER A 118 -6.51 21.55 -6.34
N ARG A 119 -6.05 22.56 -7.08
CA ARG A 119 -4.87 22.41 -7.95
C ARG A 119 -3.57 22.27 -7.19
N ILE A 120 -3.40 23.01 -6.08
CA ILE A 120 -2.21 22.86 -5.22
C ILE A 120 -2.19 21.44 -4.65
N THR A 121 -3.29 20.99 -4.06
CA THR A 121 -3.41 19.63 -3.51
C THR A 121 -3.20 18.57 -4.59
N GLY A 122 -3.79 18.73 -5.77
CA GLY A 122 -3.59 17.83 -6.91
C GLY A 122 -2.14 17.75 -7.37
N ALA A 123 -1.41 18.88 -7.38
CA ALA A 123 0.00 18.90 -7.74
C ALA A 123 0.87 18.20 -6.68
N GLU A 124 0.56 18.37 -5.40
CA GLU A 124 1.27 17.72 -4.29
C GLU A 124 1.05 16.20 -4.29
N VAL A 125 -0.20 15.76 -4.42
CA VAL A 125 -0.55 14.33 -4.56
C VAL A 125 0.13 13.74 -5.80
N GLY A 126 0.07 14.42 -6.95
CA GLY A 126 0.73 13.97 -8.17
C GLY A 126 2.25 13.85 -8.01
N THR A 127 2.88 14.77 -7.31
CA THR A 127 4.33 14.71 -7.02
C THR A 127 4.68 13.49 -6.17
N LEU A 128 3.89 13.24 -5.12
CA LEU A 128 4.08 12.07 -4.25
C LEU A 128 3.88 10.77 -5.03
N LEU A 129 2.78 10.63 -5.78
CA LEU A 129 2.49 9.46 -6.59
C LEU A 129 3.58 9.21 -7.64
N GLY A 130 4.04 10.26 -8.33
CA GLY A 130 5.10 10.15 -9.32
C GLY A 130 6.42 9.67 -8.72
N PHE A 131 6.75 10.12 -7.51
CA PHE A 131 7.93 9.62 -6.80
C PHE A 131 7.79 8.15 -6.40
N LEU A 132 6.63 7.77 -5.84
CA LEU A 132 6.38 6.39 -5.38
C LEU A 132 6.29 5.41 -6.55
N ALA A 133 5.75 5.84 -7.69
CA ALA A 133 5.59 5.02 -8.89
C ALA A 133 6.90 4.40 -9.40
N GLY A 134 8.05 5.05 -9.16
CA GLY A 134 9.37 4.51 -9.49
C GLY A 134 9.95 3.53 -8.46
N LYS A 135 9.24 3.23 -7.35
CA LYS A 135 9.75 2.44 -6.21
C LYS A 135 8.98 1.15 -5.97
N VAL A 136 7.74 1.08 -6.37
CA VAL A 136 6.81 -0.03 -6.11
C VAL A 136 6.99 -1.10 -7.18
N LEU A 137 7.20 -2.37 -6.78
CA LEU A 137 7.27 -3.51 -7.70
C LEU A 137 5.89 -4.05 -8.03
N GLY A 138 5.03 -4.13 -7.03
CA GLY A 138 3.64 -4.50 -7.14
C GLY A 138 2.82 -3.94 -5.99
N GLN A 139 1.52 -4.11 -6.05
CA GLN A 139 0.59 -3.64 -5.04
C GLN A 139 -0.75 -4.35 -5.21
N PHE A 140 -1.27 -4.93 -4.14
CA PHE A 140 -2.68 -5.26 -4.08
C PHE A 140 -3.45 -4.02 -3.61
N ASP A 141 -4.42 -3.57 -4.42
CA ASP A 141 -5.35 -2.49 -4.10
C ASP A 141 -6.69 -3.10 -3.66
N PRO A 142 -6.95 -3.23 -2.35
CA PRO A 142 -8.17 -3.84 -1.84
C PRO A 142 -9.41 -2.96 -2.01
N PHE A 143 -9.25 -1.67 -2.31
CA PHE A 143 -10.35 -0.71 -2.37
C PHE A 143 -10.98 -0.57 -3.75
N HIS A 144 -10.33 -1.13 -4.79
CA HIS A 144 -10.93 -1.17 -6.13
C HIS A 144 -12.13 -2.11 -6.16
N PRO A 145 -13.33 -1.64 -6.59
CA PRO A 145 -14.52 -2.49 -6.64
C PRO A 145 -14.44 -3.52 -7.78
N PRO A 146 -15.08 -4.69 -7.64
CA PRO A 146 -15.78 -5.19 -6.45
C PRO A 146 -14.85 -5.89 -5.43
N TYR A 147 -13.71 -6.47 -5.85
CA TYR A 147 -12.88 -7.36 -5.02
C TYR A 147 -11.43 -6.94 -4.88
N GLY A 148 -11.09 -5.71 -5.25
CA GLY A 148 -9.72 -5.24 -5.36
C GLY A 148 -9.10 -5.54 -6.73
N ARG A 149 -7.82 -5.21 -6.87
CA ARG A 149 -6.99 -5.51 -8.05
C ARG A 149 -5.53 -5.68 -7.66
N LEU A 150 -4.83 -6.56 -8.35
CA LEU A 150 -3.38 -6.71 -8.21
C LEU A 150 -2.68 -5.93 -9.33
N LEU A 151 -1.74 -5.08 -8.98
CA LEU A 151 -0.91 -4.30 -9.90
C LEU A 151 0.52 -4.83 -9.86
N LEU A 152 1.10 -5.16 -11.02
CA LEU A 152 2.51 -5.49 -11.19
C LEU A 152 3.15 -4.41 -12.05
N VAL A 153 4.13 -3.68 -11.49
CA VAL A 153 4.76 -2.53 -12.18
C VAL A 153 5.97 -3.01 -12.98
N ALA A 154 5.71 -3.48 -14.21
CA ALA A 154 6.70 -4.17 -15.05
C ALA A 154 8.02 -3.39 -15.20
N PRO A 155 8.06 -2.07 -15.50
CA PRO A 155 9.33 -1.34 -15.65
C PRO A 155 10.16 -1.29 -14.37
N ASN A 156 9.54 -1.35 -13.20
CA ASN A 156 10.26 -1.39 -11.93
C ASN A 156 10.84 -2.77 -11.64
N ILE A 157 10.08 -3.82 -11.94
CA ILE A 157 10.53 -5.21 -11.80
C ILE A 157 11.75 -5.43 -12.69
N VAL A 158 11.67 -5.06 -13.98
CA VAL A 158 12.80 -5.13 -14.93
C VAL A 158 13.99 -4.28 -14.48
N HIS A 159 13.76 -3.10 -13.91
CA HIS A 159 14.83 -2.25 -13.39
C HIS A 159 15.55 -2.94 -12.23
N VAL A 160 14.81 -3.49 -11.27
CA VAL A 160 15.39 -4.09 -10.05
C VAL A 160 16.06 -5.43 -10.34
N GLU A 161 15.51 -6.29 -11.21
CA GLU A 161 16.18 -7.55 -11.61
C GLU A 161 17.55 -7.27 -12.23
N ARG A 162 17.66 -6.22 -13.08
CA ARG A 162 18.94 -5.79 -13.68
C ARG A 162 19.89 -5.21 -12.65
N GLU A 163 19.39 -4.35 -11.74
CA GLU A 163 20.20 -3.75 -10.65
C GLU A 163 20.79 -4.83 -9.74
N LEU A 164 20.01 -5.85 -9.41
CA LEU A 164 20.41 -6.96 -8.55
C LEU A 164 21.23 -8.03 -9.28
N HIS A 165 21.34 -7.99 -10.61
CA HIS A 165 21.90 -9.08 -11.43
C HIS A 165 21.26 -10.42 -11.04
N ALA A 166 19.94 -10.42 -10.84
CA ALA A 166 19.17 -11.61 -10.52
C ALA A 166 18.75 -12.33 -11.80
N ASP A 167 18.48 -13.64 -11.70
CA ASP A 167 17.79 -14.35 -12.78
C ASP A 167 16.41 -13.72 -13.01
N PRO A 168 16.08 -13.25 -14.22
CA PRO A 168 14.83 -12.53 -14.46
C PRO A 168 13.59 -13.36 -14.19
N THR A 169 13.60 -14.65 -14.58
CA THR A 169 12.45 -15.55 -14.41
C THR A 169 12.19 -15.82 -12.94
N ASP A 170 13.22 -16.12 -12.17
CA ASP A 170 13.15 -16.36 -10.73
C ASP A 170 12.71 -15.10 -9.98
N PHE A 171 13.30 -13.94 -10.33
CA PHE A 171 12.97 -12.68 -9.67
C PHE A 171 11.51 -12.26 -9.93
N ARG A 172 11.03 -12.38 -11.17
CA ARG A 172 9.64 -12.08 -11.53
C ARG A 172 8.65 -12.97 -10.79
N LEU A 173 8.94 -14.29 -10.73
CA LEU A 173 8.12 -15.22 -9.96
C LEU A 173 8.14 -14.90 -8.46
N TRP A 174 9.31 -14.57 -7.91
CA TRP A 174 9.45 -14.17 -6.50
C TRP A 174 8.63 -12.94 -6.14
N VAL A 175 8.62 -11.90 -6.98
CA VAL A 175 7.74 -10.73 -6.82
C VAL A 175 6.28 -11.12 -6.94
N CYS A 176 5.91 -11.94 -7.95
CA CYS A 176 4.54 -12.39 -8.13
C CYS A 176 4.01 -13.17 -6.93
N LEU A 177 4.83 -14.01 -6.29
CA LEU A 177 4.43 -14.73 -5.07
C LEU A 177 4.11 -13.78 -3.91
N HIS A 178 4.91 -12.73 -3.72
CA HIS A 178 4.65 -11.72 -2.70
C HIS A 178 3.30 -11.04 -2.92
N GLU A 179 3.11 -10.50 -4.08
CA GLU A 179 1.92 -9.72 -4.43
C GLU A 179 0.66 -10.59 -4.49
N GLU A 180 0.79 -11.82 -4.97
CA GLU A 180 -0.29 -12.80 -4.99
C GLU A 180 -0.69 -13.22 -3.58
N THR A 181 0.25 -13.30 -2.65
CA THR A 181 -0.07 -13.56 -1.24
C THR A 181 -0.98 -12.48 -0.70
N HIS A 182 -0.71 -11.21 -1.00
CA HIS A 182 -1.62 -10.12 -0.61
C HIS A 182 -3.00 -10.27 -1.25
N ARG A 183 -3.07 -10.62 -2.55
CA ARG A 183 -4.36 -10.87 -3.21
C ARG A 183 -5.14 -11.97 -2.49
N VAL A 184 -4.50 -13.10 -2.16
CA VAL A 184 -5.13 -14.22 -1.45
C VAL A 184 -5.57 -13.83 -0.04
N GLN A 185 -4.76 -13.07 0.71
CA GLN A 185 -5.12 -12.58 2.04
C GLN A 185 -6.44 -11.78 2.05
N PHE A 186 -6.68 -10.97 1.03
CA PHE A 186 -7.90 -10.16 0.95
C PHE A 186 -9.09 -10.87 0.28
N THR A 187 -8.83 -11.81 -0.62
CA THR A 187 -9.90 -12.53 -1.33
C THR A 187 -10.37 -13.78 -0.58
N ALA A 188 -9.48 -14.43 0.19
CA ALA A 188 -9.84 -15.54 1.07
C ALA A 188 -10.38 -15.07 2.44
N VAL A 189 -10.18 -13.79 2.81
CA VAL A 189 -10.59 -13.22 4.10
C VAL A 189 -11.50 -12.00 3.85
N PRO A 190 -12.78 -12.21 3.52
CA PRO A 190 -13.68 -11.13 3.07
C PRO A 190 -13.83 -9.96 4.05
N TRP A 191 -13.79 -10.22 5.36
CA TRP A 191 -13.92 -9.19 6.39
C TRP A 191 -12.70 -8.26 6.50
N MET A 192 -11.52 -8.66 6.00
CA MET A 192 -10.27 -7.89 6.14
C MET A 192 -10.35 -6.52 5.48
N ARG A 193 -10.93 -6.44 4.27
CA ARG A 193 -11.14 -5.19 3.55
C ARG A 193 -12.00 -4.21 4.36
N GLU A 194 -13.14 -4.69 4.85
CA GLU A 194 -14.08 -3.89 5.64
C GLU A 194 -13.45 -3.45 6.96
N HIS A 195 -12.69 -4.33 7.61
CA HIS A 195 -11.97 -4.02 8.83
C HIS A 195 -10.97 -2.87 8.62
N LEU A 196 -10.11 -2.95 7.60
CA LEU A 196 -9.16 -1.89 7.30
C LEU A 196 -9.86 -0.58 6.94
N PHE A 197 -10.92 -0.64 6.15
CA PHE A 197 -11.70 0.55 5.79
C PHE A 197 -12.32 1.21 7.03
N ALA A 198 -12.86 0.41 7.95
CA ALA A 198 -13.39 0.91 9.22
C ALA A 198 -12.31 1.59 10.09
N GLN A 199 -11.09 1.00 10.18
CA GLN A 199 -9.98 1.62 10.90
C GLN A 199 -9.56 2.96 10.25
N MET A 200 -9.52 3.03 8.92
CA MET A 200 -9.19 4.26 8.19
C MET A 200 -10.26 5.34 8.40
N THR A 201 -11.52 4.97 8.36
CA THR A 201 -12.66 5.88 8.63
C THR A 201 -12.60 6.38 10.08
N ALA A 202 -12.39 5.49 11.04
CA ALA A 202 -12.26 5.86 12.45
C ALA A 202 -11.09 6.83 12.67
N LEU A 203 -9.93 6.58 12.04
CA LEU A 203 -8.81 7.51 12.11
C LEU A 203 -9.17 8.88 11.51
N ALA A 204 -9.79 8.88 10.31
CA ALA A 204 -10.24 10.10 9.64
C ALA A 204 -11.23 10.91 10.50
N GLU A 205 -12.08 10.24 11.28
CA GLU A 205 -13.04 10.87 12.18
C GLU A 205 -12.39 11.61 13.34
N THR A 206 -11.22 11.17 13.78
CA THR A 206 -10.47 11.79 14.87
C THR A 206 -9.55 12.93 14.41
N LEU A 207 -9.29 13.03 13.09
CA LEU A 207 -8.40 14.05 12.54
C LEU A 207 -9.15 15.39 12.39
N GLU A 208 -8.45 16.48 12.72
CA GLU A 208 -8.88 17.82 12.34
C GLU A 208 -8.45 18.09 10.89
N PRO A 209 -9.40 18.15 9.98
CA PRO A 209 -9.13 18.12 8.55
C PRO A 209 -8.25 19.26 8.02
N THR A 210 -8.41 20.47 8.59
CA THR A 210 -7.60 21.64 8.23
C THR A 210 -6.13 21.47 8.60
N LYS A 211 -5.82 20.76 9.69
CA LYS A 211 -4.44 20.49 10.09
C LYS A 211 -3.79 19.38 9.22
N VAL A 212 -4.56 18.39 8.79
CA VAL A 212 -4.00 17.26 8.02
C VAL A 212 -3.61 17.68 6.60
N LEU A 213 -4.44 18.47 5.93
CA LEU A 213 -4.15 18.92 4.57
C LEU A 213 -3.09 20.04 4.58
N ASP A 214 -3.21 21.05 5.45
CA ASP A 214 -2.27 22.17 5.47
C ASP A 214 -0.90 21.79 6.05
N ASP A 215 -0.85 20.97 7.11
CA ASP A 215 0.40 20.63 7.78
C ASP A 215 1.04 19.35 7.19
N GLY A 216 0.25 18.35 6.78
CA GLY A 216 0.76 17.08 6.26
C GLY A 216 1.47 17.25 4.93
N LEU A 217 0.81 17.87 3.95
CA LEU A 217 1.36 18.11 2.63
C LEU A 217 2.50 19.14 2.66
N LYS A 218 2.37 20.19 3.47
CA LYS A 218 3.43 21.17 3.68
C LYS A 218 4.69 20.53 4.27
N ARG A 219 4.58 19.63 5.22
CA ARG A 219 5.73 18.90 5.79
C ARG A 219 6.40 17.97 4.76
N ILE A 220 5.63 17.31 3.88
CA ILE A 220 6.19 16.50 2.79
C ILE A 220 6.96 17.40 1.82
N THR A 221 6.38 18.51 1.39
CA THR A 221 7.03 19.45 0.45
C THR A 221 8.23 20.14 1.06
N ASP A 222 8.18 20.55 2.34
CA ASP A 222 9.29 21.15 3.07
C ASP A 222 10.44 20.15 3.28
N ALA A 223 10.13 18.89 3.57
CA ALA A 223 11.13 17.83 3.70
C ALA A 223 11.82 17.51 2.37
N LEU A 224 11.08 17.54 1.25
CA LEU A 224 11.65 17.38 -0.09
C LEU A 224 12.56 18.56 -0.49
N ARG A 225 12.26 19.79 -0.02
CA ARG A 225 13.02 21.01 -0.35
C ARG A 225 14.21 21.27 0.55
N SER A 226 14.09 21.00 1.86
CA SER A 226 15.02 21.50 2.87
C SER A 226 15.72 20.39 3.67
N GLY A 227 15.40 19.11 3.40
CA GLY A 227 15.86 17.99 4.21
C GLY A 227 15.05 17.85 5.53
N PRO A 228 15.25 16.76 6.28
CA PRO A 228 14.40 16.43 7.42
C PRO A 228 14.65 17.38 8.59
N ARG A 229 13.74 18.30 8.82
CA ARG A 229 13.55 18.95 10.11
C ARG A 229 12.52 18.12 10.87
N SER A 230 12.96 17.52 11.97
CA SER A 230 12.24 16.72 12.98
C SER A 230 10.71 16.62 12.82
N GLY A 231 10.18 15.46 12.49
CA GLY A 231 8.77 15.09 12.59
C GLY A 231 8.37 14.06 11.51
N SER A 232 7.85 12.92 11.96
CA SER A 232 7.14 11.94 11.13
C SER A 232 5.72 12.45 10.87
N LEU A 233 5.05 12.00 9.78
CA LEU A 233 3.60 12.16 9.64
C LEU A 233 2.83 11.56 10.84
N LEU A 234 3.43 10.57 11.51
CA LEU A 234 2.92 10.00 12.76
C LEU A 234 2.90 11.01 13.92
N ASP A 235 3.69 12.09 13.87
CA ASP A 235 3.67 13.16 14.89
C ASP A 235 2.47 14.12 14.73
N LEU A 236 1.72 14.00 13.61
CA LEU A 236 0.42 14.67 13.44
C LEU A 236 -0.69 13.99 14.25
N VAL A 237 -0.44 12.75 14.67
CA VAL A 237 -1.36 11.94 15.46
C VAL A 237 -1.05 12.17 16.94
N GLY A 238 -1.85 13.02 17.58
CA GLY A 238 -1.56 13.51 18.93
C GLY A 238 -2.36 12.85 20.04
N THR A 239 -3.55 12.29 19.75
CA THR A 239 -4.43 11.73 20.78
C THR A 239 -4.13 10.25 21.08
N PRO A 240 -4.40 9.77 22.31
CA PRO A 240 -4.29 8.35 22.64
C PRO A 240 -5.12 7.45 21.71
N GLU A 241 -6.34 7.90 21.36
CA GLU A 241 -7.24 7.18 20.46
C GLU A 241 -6.64 7.01 19.06
N GLN A 242 -6.07 8.08 18.48
CA GLN A 242 -5.39 8.02 17.19
C GLN A 242 -4.21 7.04 17.21
N LYS A 243 -3.43 7.04 18.29
CA LYS A 243 -2.30 6.11 18.45
C LYS A 243 -2.77 4.67 18.51
N GLU A 244 -3.86 4.41 19.22
CA GLU A 244 -4.45 3.07 19.34
C GLU A 244 -4.93 2.53 17.96
N ILE A 245 -5.62 3.38 17.17
CA ILE A 245 -6.03 3.02 15.81
C ILE A 245 -4.80 2.72 14.93
N LEU A 246 -3.78 3.57 14.98
CA LEU A 246 -2.54 3.35 14.22
C LEU A 246 -1.79 2.10 14.67
N ASP A 247 -1.75 1.78 15.95
CA ASP A 247 -1.11 0.55 16.45
C ASP A 247 -1.87 -0.69 15.95
N ARG A 248 -3.22 -0.66 15.88
CA ARG A 248 -4.01 -1.72 15.25
C ARG A 248 -3.70 -1.89 13.76
N VAL A 249 -3.79 -0.81 13.00
CA VAL A 249 -3.47 -0.83 11.55
C VAL A 249 -2.04 -1.32 11.31
N THR A 250 -1.10 -0.88 12.14
CA THR A 250 0.30 -1.30 12.08
C THR A 250 0.46 -2.79 12.34
N GLY A 251 -0.24 -3.34 13.34
CA GLY A 251 -0.25 -4.78 13.63
C GLY A 251 -0.74 -5.60 12.44
N VAL A 252 -1.86 -5.19 11.84
CA VAL A 252 -2.40 -5.84 10.63
C VAL A 252 -1.40 -5.78 9.47
N MET A 253 -0.84 -4.59 9.18
CA MET A 253 0.15 -4.45 8.09
C MET A 253 1.40 -5.31 8.34
N SER A 254 1.87 -5.38 9.60
CA SER A 254 3.02 -6.24 9.95
C SER A 254 2.72 -7.72 9.72
N LEU A 255 1.51 -8.16 10.07
CA LEU A 255 1.04 -9.52 9.81
C LEU A 255 0.99 -9.83 8.31
N LEU A 256 0.33 -8.96 7.52
CA LEU A 256 0.17 -9.17 6.08
C LEU A 256 1.51 -9.27 5.36
N GLU A 257 2.41 -8.33 5.62
CA GLU A 257 3.74 -8.29 5.01
C GLU A 257 4.63 -9.45 5.50
N GLY A 258 4.58 -9.74 6.81
CA GLY A 258 5.33 -10.85 7.38
C GLY A 258 4.90 -12.20 6.81
N HIS A 259 3.61 -12.40 6.64
CA HIS A 259 3.06 -13.60 6.01
C HIS A 259 3.49 -13.71 4.53
N ALA A 260 3.43 -12.61 3.77
CA ALA A 260 3.91 -12.60 2.38
C ALA A 260 5.41 -12.90 2.27
N ASP A 261 6.23 -12.37 3.19
CA ASP A 261 7.67 -12.68 3.26
C ASP A 261 7.92 -14.17 3.56
N VAL A 262 7.14 -14.78 4.46
CA VAL A 262 7.25 -16.21 4.79
C VAL A 262 6.81 -17.09 3.62
N VAL A 263 5.74 -16.74 2.92
CA VAL A 263 5.25 -17.49 1.77
C VAL A 263 6.27 -17.48 0.63
N MET A 264 6.76 -16.29 0.23
CA MET A 264 7.67 -16.16 -0.91
C MET A 264 9.01 -16.87 -0.69
N ASP A 265 9.47 -16.98 0.56
CA ASP A 265 10.68 -17.72 0.91
C ASP A 265 10.38 -19.22 1.13
N GLY A 266 9.22 -19.55 1.70
CA GLY A 266 8.82 -20.89 2.06
C GLY A 266 8.46 -21.79 0.87
N VAL A 267 8.06 -21.22 -0.27
CA VAL A 267 7.85 -21.98 -1.52
C VAL A 267 9.14 -22.67 -1.96
N GLY A 268 10.29 -22.08 -1.62
CA GLY A 268 11.59 -22.75 -1.62
C GLY A 268 12.29 -22.91 -2.96
N PRO A 269 13.53 -23.46 -2.93
CA PRO A 269 14.42 -23.51 -4.09
C PRO A 269 13.99 -24.53 -5.16
N SER A 270 13.05 -25.42 -4.84
CA SER A 270 12.46 -26.31 -5.86
C SER A 270 11.59 -25.57 -6.88
N VAL A 271 11.09 -24.39 -6.52
CA VAL A 271 10.25 -23.53 -7.34
C VAL A 271 11.01 -22.31 -7.84
N ILE A 272 11.85 -21.72 -6.99
CA ILE A 272 12.74 -20.58 -7.31
C ILE A 272 14.17 -20.98 -6.93
N PRO A 273 14.96 -21.52 -7.87
CA PRO A 273 16.32 -21.99 -7.58
C PRO A 273 17.24 -20.94 -6.95
N SER A 274 17.08 -19.67 -7.30
CA SER A 274 17.90 -18.56 -6.80
C SER A 274 17.29 -17.78 -5.63
N VAL A 275 16.26 -18.30 -4.92
CA VAL A 275 15.51 -17.58 -3.89
C VAL A 275 16.38 -16.99 -2.79
N GLU A 276 17.37 -17.75 -2.29
CA GLU A 276 18.28 -17.28 -1.24
C GLU A 276 19.17 -16.12 -1.72
N GLU A 277 19.67 -16.23 -2.95
CA GLU A 277 20.50 -15.18 -3.58
C GLU A 277 19.68 -13.91 -3.80
N ILE A 278 18.46 -14.03 -4.34
CA ILE A 278 17.53 -12.91 -4.54
C ILE A 278 17.27 -12.22 -3.20
N ARG A 279 16.91 -12.99 -2.14
CA ARG A 279 16.65 -12.45 -0.80
C ARG A 279 17.87 -11.72 -0.23
N ALA A 280 19.05 -12.27 -0.33
CA ALA A 280 20.28 -11.65 0.16
C ALA A 280 20.57 -10.32 -0.57
N LYS A 281 20.53 -10.29 -1.89
CA LYS A 281 20.74 -9.11 -2.74
C LYS A 281 19.67 -8.04 -2.49
N PHE A 282 18.41 -8.43 -2.38
CA PHE A 282 17.30 -7.51 -2.11
C PHE A 282 17.42 -6.87 -0.72
N ASN A 283 17.81 -7.64 0.29
CA ASN A 283 18.07 -7.11 1.63
C ASN A 283 19.28 -6.15 1.67
N GLN A 284 20.33 -6.44 0.90
CA GLN A 284 21.48 -5.54 0.77
C GLN A 284 21.09 -4.23 0.06
N ARG A 285 20.31 -4.30 -1.02
CA ARG A 285 19.76 -3.13 -1.72
C ARG A 285 18.96 -2.23 -0.76
N ARG A 286 18.10 -2.83 0.08
CA ARG A 286 17.31 -2.11 1.09
C ARG A 286 18.18 -1.34 2.09
N LYS A 287 19.42 -1.78 2.37
CA LYS A 287 20.38 -1.10 3.27
C LYS A 287 21.13 0.06 2.58
N GLY A 288 21.33 -0.01 1.27
CA GLY A 288 22.14 0.93 0.47
C GLY A 288 21.41 2.16 -0.06
N VAL A 289 20.30 2.55 0.52
CA VAL A 289 19.39 3.57 0.01
C VAL A 289 20.00 4.97 0.00
N GLY A 290 19.84 5.70 -1.11
CA GLY A 290 20.32 7.07 -1.30
C GLY A 290 19.71 8.08 -0.32
N THR A 291 20.34 9.26 -0.18
CA THR A 291 19.96 10.28 0.82
C THR A 291 18.52 10.76 0.66
N LEU A 292 18.05 10.98 -0.58
CA LEU A 292 16.70 11.44 -0.86
C LEU A 292 15.64 10.40 -0.48
N ASP A 293 15.88 9.14 -0.83
CA ASP A 293 15.00 8.03 -0.48
C ASP A 293 14.95 7.82 1.06
N ARG A 294 16.10 8.01 1.75
CA ARG A 294 16.17 7.97 3.21
C ARG A 294 15.37 9.09 3.86
N ILE A 295 15.42 10.30 3.31
CA ILE A 295 14.64 11.45 3.78
C ILE A 295 13.14 11.15 3.64
N LEU A 296 12.72 10.68 2.47
CA LEU A 296 11.31 10.40 2.22
C LEU A 296 10.79 9.24 3.06
N ARG A 297 11.58 8.19 3.21
CA ARG A 297 11.27 7.07 4.14
C ARG A 297 11.05 7.58 5.56
N ARG A 298 11.91 8.49 6.04
CA ARG A 298 11.78 9.07 7.37
C ARG A 298 10.53 9.94 7.50
N VAL A 299 10.25 10.79 6.51
CA VAL A 299 9.06 11.66 6.50
C VAL A 299 7.76 10.86 6.46
N LEU A 300 7.73 9.80 5.63
CA LEU A 300 6.59 8.90 5.52
C LEU A 300 6.51 7.86 6.65
N GLY A 301 7.46 7.87 7.60
CA GLY A 301 7.53 6.88 8.67
C GLY A 301 7.93 5.46 8.19
N LEU A 302 8.44 5.33 6.97
CA LEU A 302 8.76 4.04 6.35
C LEU A 302 9.92 3.31 7.03
N ASP A 303 10.82 4.02 7.73
CA ASP A 303 11.91 3.39 8.49
C ASP A 303 11.36 2.60 9.70
N ALA A 304 10.37 3.14 10.40
CA ALA A 304 9.63 2.43 11.44
C ALA A 304 8.86 1.25 10.85
N LYS A 305 8.25 1.44 9.67
CA LYS A 305 7.53 0.43 8.92
C LYS A 305 8.42 -0.75 8.51
N MET A 306 9.67 -0.50 8.10
CA MET A 306 10.64 -1.56 7.74
C MET A 306 11.09 -2.41 8.94
N ALA A 307 11.10 -1.86 10.16
CA ALA A 307 11.31 -2.65 11.38
C ALA A 307 10.10 -3.57 11.63
N GLN A 308 8.89 -3.08 11.40
CA GLN A 308 7.64 -3.81 11.57
C GLN A 308 7.51 -4.99 10.62
N TYR A 309 7.94 -4.90 9.37
CA TYR A 309 7.94 -6.03 8.42
C TYR A 309 8.81 -7.18 8.89
N ARG A 310 10.01 -6.90 9.41
CA ARG A 310 10.89 -7.93 9.99
C ARG A 310 10.30 -8.59 11.21
N ASP A 311 9.59 -7.83 12.05
CA ASP A 311 8.93 -8.34 13.24
C ASP A 311 7.69 -9.16 12.86
N GLY A 312 6.97 -8.77 11.79
CA GLY A 312 5.88 -9.55 11.22
C GLY A 312 6.33 -10.93 10.73
N ALA A 313 7.42 -11.02 9.96
CA ALA A 313 7.95 -12.31 9.50
C ALA A 313 8.44 -13.19 10.67
N LYS A 314 9.06 -12.61 11.71
CA LYS A 314 9.43 -13.33 12.93
C LYS A 314 8.21 -13.84 13.67
N PHE A 315 7.15 -13.04 13.77
CA PHE A 315 5.90 -13.45 14.37
C PHE A 315 5.30 -14.65 13.64
N VAL A 316 5.14 -14.55 12.32
CA VAL A 316 4.57 -15.64 11.50
C VAL A 316 5.41 -16.91 11.65
N ASN A 317 6.73 -16.82 11.44
CA ASN A 317 7.63 -17.98 11.62
C ASN A 317 7.54 -18.54 13.04
N GLY A 318 7.56 -17.69 14.08
CA GLY A 318 7.51 -18.12 15.47
C GLY A 318 6.21 -18.84 15.85
N VAL A 319 5.08 -18.47 15.22
CA VAL A 319 3.81 -19.22 15.37
C VAL A 319 3.85 -20.49 14.55
N VAL A 320 4.23 -20.43 13.26
CA VAL A 320 4.25 -21.58 12.34
C VAL A 320 5.20 -22.67 12.83
N ASP A 321 6.39 -22.30 13.31
CA ASP A 321 7.35 -23.25 13.89
C ASP A 321 6.79 -23.98 15.12
N LYS A 322 5.91 -23.33 15.88
CA LYS A 322 5.34 -23.89 17.11
C LYS A 322 4.11 -24.75 16.87
N VAL A 323 3.22 -24.33 15.98
CA VAL A 323 1.89 -24.95 15.82
C VAL A 323 1.56 -25.35 14.38
N GLY A 324 2.37 -24.95 13.39
CA GLY A 324 2.13 -25.21 11.97
C GLY A 324 1.26 -24.15 11.29
N MET A 325 1.27 -24.16 9.95
CA MET A 325 0.56 -23.19 9.13
C MET A 325 -0.97 -23.31 9.25
N ALA A 326 -1.47 -24.55 9.41
CA ALA A 326 -2.91 -24.79 9.54
C ALA A 326 -3.49 -24.10 10.78
N GLU A 327 -2.81 -24.23 11.92
CA GLU A 327 -3.23 -23.59 13.18
C GLU A 327 -2.98 -22.07 13.15
N PHE A 328 -1.89 -21.62 12.48
CA PHE A 328 -1.66 -20.20 12.25
C PHE A 328 -2.84 -19.55 11.52
N ASN A 329 -3.50 -20.25 10.62
CA ASN A 329 -4.64 -19.72 9.86
C ASN A 329 -5.85 -19.30 10.72
N ALA A 330 -5.87 -19.67 12.03
CA ALA A 330 -6.84 -19.10 12.97
C ALA A 330 -6.78 -17.56 13.02
N VAL A 331 -5.66 -16.93 12.62
CA VAL A 331 -5.51 -15.47 12.53
C VAL A 331 -6.51 -14.85 11.56
N TRP A 332 -6.94 -15.59 10.55
CA TRP A 332 -7.86 -15.13 9.50
C TRP A 332 -9.35 -15.35 9.84
N ALA A 333 -9.65 -16.02 10.96
CA ALA A 333 -11.04 -16.36 11.31
C ALA A 333 -11.88 -15.14 11.70
N GLY A 334 -11.27 -14.10 12.29
CA GLY A 334 -11.94 -12.88 12.68
C GLY A 334 -10.98 -11.79 13.17
N ALA A 335 -11.47 -10.56 13.25
CA ALA A 335 -10.66 -9.41 13.64
C ALA A 335 -10.12 -9.53 15.09
N GLU A 336 -10.82 -10.27 15.95
CA GLU A 336 -10.42 -10.56 17.34
C GLU A 336 -9.17 -11.44 17.42
N ASN A 337 -8.88 -12.20 16.36
CA ASN A 337 -7.69 -13.05 16.28
C ASN A 337 -6.47 -12.32 15.73
N LEU A 338 -6.62 -11.11 15.21
CA LEU A 338 -5.48 -10.32 14.77
C LEU A 338 -4.49 -10.08 15.91
N PRO A 339 -3.17 -10.18 15.65
CA PRO A 339 -2.18 -9.92 16.68
C PRO A 339 -2.13 -8.44 17.04
N SER A 340 -2.05 -8.15 18.31
CA SER A 340 -1.67 -6.83 18.80
C SER A 340 -0.18 -6.57 18.53
N LYS A 341 0.23 -5.31 18.61
CA LYS A 341 1.64 -4.91 18.47
C LYS A 341 2.55 -5.64 19.51
N ALA A 342 2.04 -5.89 20.71
CA ALA A 342 2.77 -6.62 21.73
C ALA A 342 2.94 -8.10 21.34
N GLU A 343 1.91 -8.72 20.78
CA GLU A 343 1.95 -10.12 20.33
C GLU A 343 2.79 -10.33 19.08
N ILE A 344 2.93 -9.32 18.20
CA ILE A 344 3.91 -9.35 17.11
C ILE A 344 5.34 -9.56 17.65
N ALA A 345 5.65 -9.00 18.82
CA ALA A 345 6.94 -9.19 19.46
C ALA A 345 7.01 -10.47 20.31
N ASP A 346 5.86 -11.04 20.68
CA ASP A 346 5.74 -12.28 21.48
C ASP A 346 4.74 -13.25 20.85
N PRO A 347 5.16 -14.07 19.86
CA PRO A 347 4.29 -15.04 19.19
C PRO A 347 3.62 -16.03 20.14
N ALA A 348 4.29 -16.35 21.30
CA ALA A 348 3.73 -17.26 22.27
C ALA A 348 2.51 -16.67 23.00
N ALA A 349 2.48 -15.37 23.24
CA ALA A 349 1.32 -14.70 23.82
C ALA A 349 0.10 -14.79 22.90
N TRP A 350 0.29 -14.61 21.59
CA TRP A 350 -0.77 -14.78 20.61
C TRP A 350 -1.30 -16.22 20.57
N VAL A 351 -0.40 -17.22 20.50
CA VAL A 351 -0.79 -18.65 20.53
C VAL A 351 -1.63 -18.97 21.77
N ASN A 352 -1.23 -18.51 22.94
CA ASN A 352 -1.97 -18.76 24.19
C ASN A 352 -3.34 -18.06 24.25
N ARG A 353 -3.53 -16.96 23.50
CA ARG A 353 -4.81 -16.23 23.47
C ARG A 353 -5.78 -16.81 22.45
N VAL A 354 -5.27 -17.27 21.31
CA VAL A 354 -6.11 -17.60 20.14
C VAL A 354 -6.34 -19.10 20.01
N LEU A 355 -5.34 -19.91 20.37
CA LEU A 355 -5.36 -21.37 20.27
C LEU A 355 -5.46 -22.02 21.65
#